data_4f63e0f32e0caf2d1a4d5abf38f6b72b
#
_entry.id   4f63e0f32e0caf2d1a4d5abf38f6b72b
#
_cell.length_a   1.000
_cell.length_b   1.000
_cell.length_c   1.000
_cell.angle_alpha   90.00
_cell.angle_beta   90.00
_cell.angle_gamma   90.00
#
_symmetry.space_group_name_H-M   'P 1'
#
loop_
_entity.id
_entity.type
_entity.pdbx_description
1 polymer ?
#
loop_
_entity_poly.entity_id
_entity_poly.type
_entity_poly.pdbx_seq_one_letter_code
_entity_poly.pdbx_strand_id
1 'polypeptide(L)'
;NIGNRTKKGKPLLNITACNYSEPISKLRKYWSELSYLIQSERDNKKTALSEYKAKINSHQRNQEYLIPKLHYRVSGISKRYLNKKNKPKIAIFREQGVNGHKEMANAFNLAGFDCYDLNTNDVIANPELLNEYHGLVACGGFSYGDVLGAGRGWANKIKYNHDALNSLSKFFSDKNKFTLGVCNGCQMLSNLKSIIPGSEHWPKFIKNNSNQFEARQVLVKIPKSNSMLFKDMHKSILPIIVSHGEGKISTKNNSSIKKAIM
;
A
#
# COMPACT_ATOMS: atom_id res chain seq x y z
N ASN A 1 -30.66 -14.82 19.50
CA ASN A 1 -30.49 -13.35 19.61
C ASN A 1 -30.01 -13.04 21.03
N ILE A 2 -28.74 -12.68 21.18
CA ILE A 2 -28.11 -12.49 22.50
C ILE A 2 -28.31 -11.02 23.02
N GLY A 3 -28.88 -10.15 22.20
CA GLY A 3 -29.19 -8.79 22.61
C GLY A 3 -29.32 -7.81 21.46
N ASN A 4 -29.81 -6.61 21.75
CA ASN A 4 -29.95 -5.53 20.80
C ASN A 4 -28.94 -4.42 21.09
N ARG A 5 -28.37 -3.85 20.03
CA ARG A 5 -27.50 -2.67 20.16
C ARG A 5 -28.31 -1.45 20.59
N THR A 6 -27.95 -0.83 21.71
CA THR A 6 -28.55 0.46 22.12
C THR A 6 -28.16 1.56 21.14
N LYS A 7 -29.15 2.30 20.62
CA LYS A 7 -28.93 3.36 19.64
C LYS A 7 -28.44 4.70 20.22
N LYS A 8 -28.56 4.90 21.54
CA LYS A 8 -28.17 6.13 22.26
C LYS A 8 -27.50 5.78 23.60
N GLY A 9 -26.47 6.51 23.98
CA GLY A 9 -25.78 6.37 25.26
C GLY A 9 -24.45 5.62 25.18
N LYS A 10 -23.79 5.42 26.32
CA LYS A 10 -22.56 4.60 26.40
C LYS A 10 -22.95 3.14 26.13
N PRO A 11 -22.22 2.45 25.24
CA PRO A 11 -22.56 1.06 24.92
C PRO A 11 -22.32 0.15 26.14
N LEU A 12 -23.38 -0.50 26.56
CA LEU A 12 -23.41 -1.44 27.69
C LEU A 12 -23.66 -2.86 27.20
N LEU A 13 -23.05 -3.84 27.86
CA LEU A 13 -23.49 -5.23 27.80
C LEU A 13 -24.43 -5.50 28.97
N ASN A 14 -25.68 -5.80 28.68
CA ASN A 14 -26.68 -6.18 29.67
C ASN A 14 -27.07 -7.64 29.48
N ILE A 15 -26.97 -8.45 30.54
CA ILE A 15 -27.42 -9.83 30.58
C ILE A 15 -28.48 -9.91 31.66
N THR A 16 -29.75 -9.82 31.26
CA THR A 16 -30.90 -9.76 32.20
C THR A 16 -31.05 -11.01 33.05
N ALA A 17 -30.70 -12.17 32.49
CA ALA A 17 -30.83 -13.47 33.20
C ALA A 17 -29.98 -13.54 34.50
N CYS A 18 -28.89 -12.79 34.60
CA CYS A 18 -28.01 -12.78 35.78
C CYS A 18 -27.82 -11.35 36.36
N ASN A 19 -28.68 -10.41 35.96
CA ASN A 19 -28.61 -9.00 36.39
C ASN A 19 -27.22 -8.36 36.20
N TYR A 20 -26.54 -8.71 35.11
CA TYR A 20 -25.21 -8.20 34.79
C TYR A 20 -25.29 -7.02 33.83
N SER A 21 -24.59 -5.93 34.15
CA SER A 21 -24.49 -4.74 33.30
C SER A 21 -23.11 -4.11 33.40
N GLU A 22 -22.40 -4.08 32.28
CA GLU A 22 -21.04 -3.47 32.23
C GLU A 22 -20.83 -2.65 30.95
N PRO A 23 -20.10 -1.52 31.04
CA PRO A 23 -19.66 -0.79 29.88
C PRO A 23 -18.76 -1.62 28.96
N ILE A 24 -19.01 -1.60 27.65
CA ILE A 24 -18.17 -2.29 26.66
C ILE A 24 -16.71 -1.84 26.77
N SER A 25 -16.44 -0.57 27.10
CA SER A 25 -15.08 -0.06 27.31
C SER A 25 -14.34 -0.78 28.46
N LYS A 26 -15.05 -1.10 29.54
CA LYS A 26 -14.47 -1.83 30.69
C LYS A 26 -14.16 -3.26 30.31
N LEU A 27 -15.07 -3.92 29.59
CA LEU A 27 -14.85 -5.28 29.09
C LEU A 27 -13.68 -5.34 28.10
N ARG A 28 -13.58 -4.36 27.19
CA ARG A 28 -12.45 -4.26 26.26
C ARG A 28 -11.13 -4.00 26.99
N LYS A 29 -11.15 -3.23 28.06
CA LYS A 29 -9.96 -3.01 28.89
C LYS A 29 -9.45 -4.35 29.42
N TYR A 30 -10.27 -5.13 30.09
CA TYR A 30 -9.90 -6.45 30.62
C TYR A 30 -9.42 -7.41 29.52
N TRP A 31 -10.17 -7.48 28.41
CA TRP A 31 -9.83 -8.34 27.28
C TRP A 31 -8.47 -8.01 26.66
N SER A 32 -8.13 -6.72 26.56
CA SER A 32 -6.93 -6.27 25.83
C SER A 32 -5.71 -6.06 26.72
N GLU A 33 -5.87 -6.11 28.06
CA GLU A 33 -4.81 -5.75 28.99
C GLU A 33 -3.63 -6.70 28.91
N LEU A 34 -3.87 -8.01 28.91
CA LEU A 34 -2.81 -9.02 28.80
C LEU A 34 -2.00 -8.83 27.50
N SER A 35 -2.69 -8.68 26.37
CA SER A 35 -2.02 -8.44 25.08
C SER A 35 -1.19 -7.16 25.09
N TYR A 36 -1.71 -6.09 25.72
CA TYR A 36 -0.97 -4.84 25.88
C TYR A 36 0.29 -5.03 26.75
N LEU A 37 0.21 -5.74 27.86
CA LEU A 37 1.36 -6.00 28.72
C LEU A 37 2.46 -6.74 27.96
N ILE A 38 2.11 -7.82 27.24
CA ILE A 38 3.05 -8.57 26.41
C ILE A 38 3.65 -7.68 25.31
N GLN A 39 2.83 -6.89 24.63
CA GLN A 39 3.31 -5.96 23.60
C GLN A 39 4.25 -4.89 24.19
N SER A 40 3.98 -4.38 25.38
CA SER A 40 4.80 -3.34 26.00
C SER A 40 6.21 -3.81 26.36
N GLU A 41 6.41 -5.12 26.58
CA GLU A 41 7.74 -5.70 26.82
C GLU A 41 8.49 -6.04 25.51
N ARG A 42 7.76 -6.39 24.46
CA ARG A 42 8.34 -6.80 23.16
C ARG A 42 8.55 -5.65 22.20
N ASP A 43 7.58 -4.72 22.14
CA ASP A 43 7.47 -3.70 21.08
C ASP A 43 7.82 -2.30 21.61
N ASN A 44 7.62 -1.28 20.80
CA ASN A 44 7.75 0.09 21.25
C ASN A 44 6.63 0.44 22.27
N LYS A 45 7.00 0.71 23.50
CA LYS A 45 6.05 0.96 24.63
C LYS A 45 5.05 2.08 24.34
N LYS A 46 5.48 3.16 23.66
CA LYS A 46 4.60 4.30 23.34
C LYS A 46 3.52 3.92 22.31
N THR A 47 3.88 3.15 21.28
CA THR A 47 2.93 2.70 20.27
C THR A 47 2.00 1.62 20.81
N ALA A 48 2.50 0.68 21.63
CA ALA A 48 1.69 -0.32 22.33
C ALA A 48 0.63 0.34 23.22
N LEU A 49 1.02 1.35 24.02
CA LEU A 49 0.09 2.11 24.85
C LEU A 49 -0.94 2.88 24.02
N SER A 50 -0.51 3.48 22.90
CA SER A 50 -1.40 4.21 22.00
C SER A 50 -2.46 3.29 21.37
N GLU A 51 -2.05 2.09 20.94
CA GLU A 51 -2.95 1.07 20.40
C GLU A 51 -3.95 0.59 21.46
N TYR A 52 -3.48 0.27 22.66
CA TYR A 52 -4.32 -0.14 23.79
C TYR A 52 -5.40 0.93 24.11
N LYS A 53 -5.00 2.19 24.26
CA LYS A 53 -5.93 3.30 24.47
C LYS A 53 -6.93 3.46 23.32
N ALA A 54 -6.51 3.27 22.08
CA ALA A 54 -7.39 3.32 20.92
C ALA A 54 -8.43 2.20 20.93
N LYS A 55 -8.07 0.98 21.33
CA LYS A 55 -8.98 -0.17 21.49
C LYS A 55 -10.04 0.09 22.56
N ILE A 56 -9.64 0.58 23.74
CA ILE A 56 -10.55 0.86 24.84
C ILE A 56 -11.53 1.98 24.46
N ASN A 57 -11.05 3.06 23.85
CA ASN A 57 -11.82 4.26 23.56
C ASN A 57 -12.49 4.22 22.18
N SER A 58 -12.44 3.11 21.45
CA SER A 58 -12.99 3.00 20.11
C SER A 58 -14.50 3.31 20.00
N HIS A 59 -15.25 3.14 21.09
CA HIS A 59 -16.68 3.47 21.18
C HIS A 59 -16.97 4.98 21.35
N GLN A 60 -15.99 5.76 21.82
CA GLN A 60 -16.12 7.22 22.02
C GLN A 60 -15.85 8.01 20.74
N ARG A 61 -15.14 7.41 19.81
CA ARG A 61 -15.00 8.00 18.49
C ARG A 61 -16.35 7.86 17.81
N ASN A 62 -16.98 8.97 17.44
CA ASN A 62 -17.95 8.98 16.35
C ASN A 62 -17.23 8.32 15.18
N GLN A 63 -17.33 7.00 15.08
CA GLN A 63 -16.78 6.25 13.98
C GLN A 63 -17.59 6.70 12.75
N GLU A 64 -17.13 7.77 12.13
CA GLU A 64 -17.29 7.84 10.69
C GLU A 64 -16.64 6.55 10.20
N TYR A 65 -17.49 5.58 9.87
CA TYR A 65 -17.08 4.34 9.24
C TYR A 65 -16.10 4.70 8.13
N LEU A 66 -15.19 3.79 7.78
CA LEU A 66 -14.25 3.98 6.66
C LEU A 66 -15.03 4.09 5.33
N ILE A 67 -15.88 5.12 5.24
CA ILE A 67 -16.76 5.36 4.10
C ILE A 67 -15.94 6.13 3.06
N PRO A 68 -15.83 5.61 1.83
CA PRO A 68 -15.21 6.36 0.75
C PRO A 68 -16.02 7.61 0.41
N LYS A 69 -15.31 8.70 0.15
CA LYS A 69 -15.90 9.94 -0.40
C LYS A 69 -15.29 10.16 -1.78
N LEU A 70 -16.02 9.82 -2.83
CA LEU A 70 -15.53 9.92 -4.20
C LEU A 70 -15.90 11.27 -4.79
N HIS A 71 -14.93 11.94 -5.41
CA HIS A 71 -15.12 13.17 -6.19
C HIS A 71 -15.03 12.94 -7.70
N TYR A 72 -15.08 11.70 -8.11
CA TYR A 72 -15.12 11.27 -9.51
C TYR A 72 -16.22 10.22 -9.70
N ARG A 73 -16.65 10.06 -10.95
CA ARG A 73 -17.60 8.99 -11.28
C ARG A 73 -16.85 7.69 -11.52
N VAL A 74 -17.26 6.64 -10.82
CA VAL A 74 -16.83 5.30 -11.16
C VAL A 74 -17.61 4.87 -12.39
N SER A 75 -17.02 5.05 -13.57
CA SER A 75 -17.60 4.57 -14.83
C SER A 75 -16.93 3.27 -15.22
N GLY A 76 -17.71 2.34 -15.76
CA GLY A 76 -17.13 1.15 -16.40
C GLY A 76 -16.27 1.55 -17.61
N ILE A 77 -15.35 0.67 -17.96
CA ILE A 77 -14.50 0.88 -19.14
C ILE A 77 -15.36 0.72 -20.39
N SER A 78 -15.21 1.66 -21.33
CA SER A 78 -15.93 1.60 -22.58
C SER A 78 -15.65 0.28 -23.30
N LYS A 79 -16.70 -0.38 -23.81
CA LYS A 79 -16.61 -1.59 -24.64
C LYS A 79 -15.66 -1.42 -25.82
N ARG A 80 -15.51 -0.19 -26.34
CA ARG A 80 -14.55 0.14 -27.41
C ARG A 80 -13.11 -0.19 -27.02
N TYR A 81 -12.73 0.03 -25.76
CA TYR A 81 -11.38 -0.28 -25.29
C TYR A 81 -11.24 -1.77 -24.93
N LEU A 82 -12.25 -2.37 -24.34
CA LEU A 82 -12.24 -3.78 -23.98
C LEU A 82 -12.14 -4.70 -25.20
N ASN A 83 -12.76 -4.30 -26.33
CA ASN A 83 -12.83 -5.08 -27.55
C ASN A 83 -11.72 -4.78 -28.56
N LYS A 84 -10.71 -3.97 -28.19
CA LYS A 84 -9.56 -3.73 -29.08
C LYS A 84 -8.78 -5.03 -29.30
N LYS A 85 -8.43 -5.31 -30.57
CA LYS A 85 -7.54 -6.44 -30.92
C LYS A 85 -6.13 -6.22 -30.39
N ASN A 86 -5.62 -5.00 -30.48
CA ASN A 86 -4.29 -4.61 -29.99
C ASN A 86 -4.46 -3.74 -28.72
N LYS A 87 -4.40 -4.38 -27.58
CA LYS A 87 -4.43 -3.70 -26.30
C LYS A 87 -3.01 -3.26 -25.90
N PRO A 88 -2.86 -2.18 -25.11
CA PRO A 88 -1.55 -1.84 -24.56
C PRO A 88 -1.03 -2.96 -23.67
N LYS A 89 0.23 -3.34 -23.87
CA LYS A 89 0.90 -4.39 -23.08
C LYS A 89 1.44 -3.84 -21.77
N ILE A 90 1.22 -4.56 -20.67
CA ILE A 90 1.71 -4.23 -19.32
C ILE A 90 2.60 -5.35 -18.81
N ALA A 91 3.81 -5.00 -18.39
CA ALA A 91 4.68 -5.89 -17.65
C ALA A 91 4.26 -5.91 -16.17
N ILE A 92 3.79 -7.04 -15.69
CA ILE A 92 3.55 -7.29 -14.27
C ILE A 92 4.87 -7.75 -13.66
N PHE A 93 5.62 -6.77 -13.14
CA PHE A 93 7.00 -6.96 -12.74
C PHE A 93 7.11 -7.50 -11.32
N ARG A 94 7.83 -8.57 -11.17
CA ARG A 94 7.98 -9.28 -9.90
C ARG A 94 9.37 -9.84 -9.67
N GLU A 95 9.61 -10.26 -8.44
CA GLU A 95 10.80 -10.95 -8.00
C GLU A 95 10.41 -12.07 -7.02
N GLN A 96 11.35 -12.93 -6.65
CA GLN A 96 11.15 -13.95 -5.63
C GLN A 96 10.60 -13.31 -4.34
N GLY A 97 9.49 -13.87 -3.81
CA GLY A 97 8.79 -13.36 -2.63
C GLY A 97 7.69 -12.33 -2.92
N VAL A 98 7.52 -11.88 -4.18
CA VAL A 98 6.38 -11.09 -4.61
C VAL A 98 5.18 -12.00 -4.82
N ASN A 99 4.00 -11.61 -4.31
CA ASN A 99 2.81 -12.45 -4.32
C ASN A 99 1.52 -11.76 -4.84
N GLY A 100 1.54 -10.46 -5.10
CA GLY A 100 0.38 -9.70 -5.59
C GLY A 100 0.26 -9.62 -7.12
N HIS A 101 1.02 -10.40 -7.88
CA HIS A 101 1.11 -10.27 -9.35
C HIS A 101 -0.16 -10.75 -10.07
N LYS A 102 -0.83 -11.80 -9.58
CA LYS A 102 -2.06 -12.32 -10.19
C LYS A 102 -3.23 -11.36 -10.04
N GLU A 103 -3.40 -10.78 -8.86
CA GLU A 103 -4.41 -9.77 -8.55
C GLU A 103 -4.18 -8.49 -9.36
N MET A 104 -2.92 -8.08 -9.49
CA MET A 104 -2.54 -6.93 -10.29
C MET A 104 -2.81 -7.17 -11.78
N ALA A 105 -2.43 -8.31 -12.32
CA ALA A 105 -2.71 -8.70 -13.70
C ALA A 105 -4.23 -8.69 -13.97
N ASN A 106 -5.03 -9.26 -13.04
CA ASN A 106 -6.47 -9.24 -13.17
C ASN A 106 -7.04 -7.82 -13.18
N ALA A 107 -6.56 -6.94 -12.31
CA ALA A 107 -7.02 -5.54 -12.27
C ALA A 107 -6.74 -4.80 -13.58
N PHE A 108 -5.55 -4.98 -14.15
CA PHE A 108 -5.19 -4.36 -15.44
C PHE A 108 -5.92 -5.02 -16.63
N ASN A 109 -6.12 -6.33 -16.62
CA ASN A 109 -6.92 -7.02 -17.64
C ASN A 109 -8.37 -6.51 -17.65
N LEU A 110 -8.99 -6.36 -16.46
CA LEU A 110 -10.32 -5.76 -16.34
C LEU A 110 -10.35 -4.32 -16.83
N ALA A 111 -9.22 -3.60 -16.72
CA ALA A 111 -9.05 -2.26 -17.25
C ALA A 111 -8.76 -2.20 -18.77
N GLY A 112 -8.70 -3.35 -19.46
CA GLY A 112 -8.55 -3.42 -20.91
C GLY A 112 -7.10 -3.45 -21.40
N PHE A 113 -6.16 -3.86 -20.58
CA PHE A 113 -4.75 -4.06 -20.95
C PHE A 113 -4.46 -5.55 -21.17
N ASP A 114 -3.41 -5.84 -21.93
CA ASP A 114 -2.83 -7.17 -22.03
C ASP A 114 -1.66 -7.27 -21.06
N CYS A 115 -1.74 -8.19 -20.09
CA CYS A 115 -0.78 -8.31 -19.00
C CYS A 115 0.13 -9.51 -19.19
N TYR A 116 1.42 -9.28 -18.98
CA TYR A 116 2.47 -10.29 -19.08
C TYR A 116 3.24 -10.37 -17.77
N ASP A 117 3.42 -11.58 -17.27
CA ASP A 117 4.26 -11.84 -16.10
C ASP A 117 5.74 -11.64 -16.47
N LEU A 118 6.44 -10.79 -15.74
CA LEU A 118 7.84 -10.45 -16.00
C LEU A 118 8.64 -10.53 -14.71
N ASN A 119 9.62 -11.43 -14.69
CA ASN A 119 10.58 -11.53 -13.59
C ASN A 119 11.83 -10.66 -13.87
N THR A 120 12.53 -10.24 -12.84
CA THR A 120 13.78 -9.51 -13.00
C THR A 120 14.83 -10.30 -13.80
N ASN A 121 14.84 -11.65 -13.69
CA ASN A 121 15.73 -12.49 -14.48
C ASN A 121 15.43 -12.42 -15.98
N ASP A 122 14.17 -12.24 -16.37
CA ASP A 122 13.81 -12.11 -17.79
C ASP A 122 14.40 -10.85 -18.39
N VAL A 123 14.37 -9.74 -17.62
CA VAL A 123 15.00 -8.46 -18.01
C VAL A 123 16.52 -8.57 -18.06
N ILE A 124 17.13 -9.35 -17.14
CA ILE A 124 18.58 -9.60 -17.14
C ILE A 124 18.98 -10.43 -18.36
N ALA A 125 18.19 -11.45 -18.70
CA ALA A 125 18.47 -12.33 -19.82
C ALA A 125 18.21 -11.66 -21.18
N ASN A 126 17.21 -10.77 -21.25
CA ASN A 126 16.87 -10.01 -22.45
C ASN A 126 16.49 -8.55 -22.09
N PRO A 127 17.47 -7.63 -22.02
CA PRO A 127 17.24 -6.24 -21.69
C PRO A 127 16.29 -5.50 -22.63
N GLU A 128 16.21 -5.91 -23.90
CA GLU A 128 15.34 -5.28 -24.90
C GLU A 128 13.84 -5.64 -24.71
N LEU A 129 13.56 -6.65 -23.89
CA LEU A 129 12.18 -7.11 -23.62
C LEU A 129 11.26 -5.98 -23.09
N LEU A 130 11.81 -5.02 -22.34
CA LEU A 130 11.07 -3.87 -21.83
C LEU A 130 10.54 -2.93 -22.92
N ASN A 131 11.10 -2.97 -24.11
CA ASN A 131 10.64 -2.13 -25.23
C ASN A 131 9.21 -2.49 -25.67
N GLU A 132 8.79 -3.73 -25.47
CA GLU A 132 7.47 -4.21 -25.86
C GLU A 132 6.33 -3.67 -25.00
N TYR A 133 6.61 -3.16 -23.81
CA TYR A 133 5.60 -2.79 -22.83
C TYR A 133 5.36 -1.28 -22.78
N HIS A 134 4.09 -0.89 -22.60
CA HIS A 134 3.65 0.47 -22.38
C HIS A 134 3.65 0.87 -20.90
N GLY A 135 3.59 -0.11 -20.01
CA GLY A 135 3.62 0.09 -18.58
C GLY A 135 4.37 -1.02 -17.84
N LEU A 136 5.00 -0.66 -16.74
CA LEU A 136 5.68 -1.57 -15.82
C LEU A 136 5.03 -1.43 -14.44
N VAL A 137 4.50 -2.53 -13.92
CA VAL A 137 3.81 -2.55 -12.64
C VAL A 137 4.54 -3.45 -11.66
N ALA A 138 5.29 -2.82 -10.75
CA ALA A 138 6.03 -3.50 -9.69
C ALA A 138 5.08 -3.83 -8.53
N CYS A 139 4.89 -5.13 -8.27
CA CYS A 139 3.89 -5.65 -7.36
C CYS A 139 4.35 -5.70 -5.90
N GLY A 140 3.39 -5.89 -4.99
CA GLY A 140 3.60 -6.08 -3.57
C GLY A 140 4.01 -7.50 -3.20
N GLY A 141 4.53 -7.65 -2.00
CA GLY A 141 5.02 -8.88 -1.41
C GLY A 141 6.21 -8.62 -0.50
N PHE A 142 7.09 -9.59 -0.41
CA PHE A 142 8.31 -9.56 0.41
C PHE A 142 9.49 -10.07 -0.40
N SER A 143 9.98 -9.24 -1.34
CA SER A 143 11.08 -9.64 -2.20
C SER A 143 12.32 -10.02 -1.38
N TYR A 144 12.81 -11.25 -1.58
CA TYR A 144 13.91 -11.84 -0.79
C TYR A 144 13.65 -11.85 0.73
N GLY A 145 12.38 -11.96 1.15
CA GLY A 145 11.99 -11.93 2.56
C GLY A 145 12.30 -10.62 3.27
N ASP A 146 12.53 -9.53 2.52
CA ASP A 146 12.95 -8.21 3.03
C ASP A 146 14.22 -8.24 3.92
N VAL A 147 15.08 -9.26 3.78
CA VAL A 147 16.28 -9.46 4.62
C VAL A 147 17.21 -8.24 4.61
N LEU A 148 17.38 -7.61 3.46
CA LEU A 148 18.18 -6.39 3.29
C LEU A 148 17.39 -5.09 3.52
N GLY A 149 16.11 -5.20 3.92
CA GLY A 149 15.11 -4.15 3.99
C GLY A 149 14.14 -4.22 2.82
N ALA A 150 12.92 -3.71 3.04
CA ALA A 150 11.81 -3.85 2.12
C ALA A 150 12.11 -3.28 0.72
N GLY A 151 11.96 -4.12 -0.29
CA GLY A 151 12.26 -3.82 -1.69
C GLY A 151 13.74 -3.59 -2.01
N ARG A 152 14.64 -3.62 -1.01
CA ARG A 152 16.05 -3.30 -1.22
C ARG A 152 16.81 -4.43 -1.93
N GLY A 153 16.54 -5.68 -1.57
CA GLY A 153 17.12 -6.84 -2.26
C GLY A 153 16.81 -6.83 -3.76
N TRP A 154 15.55 -6.57 -4.10
CA TRP A 154 15.09 -6.44 -5.49
C TRP A 154 15.78 -5.28 -6.21
N ALA A 155 15.79 -4.09 -5.62
CA ALA A 155 16.49 -2.94 -6.19
C ALA A 155 17.99 -3.18 -6.36
N ASN A 156 18.66 -3.87 -5.43
CA ASN A 156 20.08 -4.17 -5.51
C ASN A 156 20.38 -5.14 -6.66
N LYS A 157 19.55 -6.18 -6.87
CA LYS A 157 19.70 -7.08 -8.03
C LYS A 157 19.71 -6.31 -9.35
N ILE A 158 18.83 -5.31 -9.48
CA ILE A 158 18.77 -4.43 -10.65
C ILE A 158 20.02 -3.55 -10.72
N LYS A 159 20.40 -2.89 -9.60
CA LYS A 159 21.54 -1.94 -9.56
C LYS A 159 22.87 -2.57 -9.90
N TYR A 160 23.08 -3.82 -9.48
CA TYR A 160 24.35 -4.52 -9.69
C TYR A 160 24.36 -5.32 -11.00
N ASN A 161 23.31 -5.22 -11.83
CA ASN A 161 23.30 -5.71 -13.19
C ASN A 161 23.21 -4.54 -14.16
N HIS A 162 24.29 -4.31 -14.90
CA HIS A 162 24.44 -3.15 -15.78
C HIS A 162 23.36 -3.08 -16.87
N ASP A 163 23.06 -4.23 -17.51
CA ASP A 163 22.12 -4.26 -18.62
C ASP A 163 20.67 -4.06 -18.16
N ALA A 164 20.27 -4.70 -17.05
CA ALA A 164 18.97 -4.48 -16.43
C ALA A 164 18.80 -3.03 -15.93
N LEU A 165 19.85 -2.44 -15.35
CA LEU A 165 19.84 -1.05 -14.89
C LEU A 165 19.64 -0.09 -16.06
N ASN A 166 20.37 -0.28 -17.15
CA ASN A 166 20.28 0.54 -18.36
C ASN A 166 18.92 0.40 -19.04
N SER A 167 18.41 -0.82 -19.17
CA SER A 167 17.11 -1.09 -19.77
C SER A 167 15.99 -0.41 -18.98
N LEU A 168 15.97 -0.55 -17.65
CA LEU A 168 15.01 0.11 -16.78
C LEU A 168 15.16 1.64 -16.80
N SER A 169 16.39 2.16 -16.84
CA SER A 169 16.64 3.61 -16.97
C SER A 169 16.06 4.18 -18.26
N LYS A 170 16.24 3.49 -19.39
CA LYS A 170 15.62 3.84 -20.68
C LYS A 170 14.10 3.82 -20.56
N PHE A 171 13.54 2.74 -19.98
CA PHE A 171 12.10 2.60 -19.78
C PHE A 171 11.50 3.75 -18.96
N PHE A 172 12.11 4.11 -17.84
CA PHE A 172 11.65 5.20 -16.98
C PHE A 172 11.78 6.58 -17.62
N SER A 173 12.68 6.74 -18.57
CA SER A 173 12.90 8.00 -19.29
C SER A 173 11.95 8.19 -20.49
N ASP A 174 11.26 7.13 -20.92
CA ASP A 174 10.34 7.19 -22.05
C ASP A 174 8.99 7.82 -21.61
N LYS A 175 8.67 8.98 -22.18
CA LYS A 175 7.44 9.74 -21.86
C LYS A 175 6.14 9.04 -22.32
N ASN A 176 6.23 8.01 -23.17
CA ASN A 176 5.09 7.24 -23.65
C ASN A 176 4.81 6.01 -22.77
N LYS A 177 5.62 5.81 -21.73
CA LYS A 177 5.51 4.68 -20.81
C LYS A 177 5.16 5.17 -19.41
N PHE A 178 4.56 4.30 -18.61
CA PHE A 178 4.29 4.59 -17.20
C PHE A 178 4.78 3.49 -16.28
N THR A 179 4.96 3.85 -15.02
CA THR A 179 5.36 2.90 -13.97
C THR A 179 4.45 3.06 -12.76
N LEU A 180 4.02 1.93 -12.21
CA LEU A 180 3.29 1.86 -10.94
C LEU A 180 4.04 0.93 -9.99
N GLY A 181 4.32 1.40 -8.79
CA GLY A 181 4.81 0.57 -7.69
C GLY A 181 3.80 0.46 -6.58
N VAL A 182 3.51 -0.76 -6.14
CA VAL A 182 2.58 -1.03 -5.05
C VAL A 182 3.31 -1.76 -3.93
N CYS A 183 3.18 -1.28 -2.68
CA CYS A 183 3.77 -1.89 -1.49
C CYS A 183 5.27 -2.16 -1.67
N ASN A 184 5.71 -3.42 -1.71
CA ASN A 184 7.12 -3.79 -1.91
C ASN A 184 7.68 -3.27 -3.24
N GLY A 185 6.88 -3.24 -4.31
CA GLY A 185 7.26 -2.61 -5.57
C GLY A 185 7.49 -1.09 -5.45
N CYS A 186 6.68 -0.38 -4.66
CA CYS A 186 6.90 1.04 -4.35
C CYS A 186 8.21 1.25 -3.58
N GLN A 187 8.50 0.39 -2.60
CA GLN A 187 9.75 0.42 -1.84
C GLN A 187 10.96 0.13 -2.73
N MET A 188 10.84 -0.81 -3.65
CA MET A 188 11.86 -1.11 -4.66
C MET A 188 12.12 0.10 -5.56
N LEU A 189 11.09 0.71 -6.16
CA LEU A 189 11.22 1.91 -6.99
C LEU A 189 11.85 3.08 -6.23
N SER A 190 11.48 3.28 -4.97
CA SER A 190 12.09 4.29 -4.10
C SER A 190 13.61 4.07 -3.93
N ASN A 191 14.07 2.83 -3.92
CA ASN A 191 15.49 2.51 -3.91
C ASN A 191 16.17 2.71 -5.28
N LEU A 192 15.42 2.72 -6.38
CA LEU A 192 15.90 2.98 -7.76
C LEU A 192 15.79 4.45 -8.18
N LYS A 193 15.47 5.36 -7.29
CA LYS A 193 15.21 6.77 -7.63
C LYS A 193 16.35 7.49 -8.38
N SER A 194 17.56 6.97 -8.34
CA SER A 194 18.70 7.53 -9.11
C SER A 194 18.55 7.37 -10.62
N ILE A 195 17.72 6.44 -11.09
CA ILE A 195 17.47 6.19 -12.51
C ILE A 195 16.03 6.52 -12.94
N ILE A 196 15.21 7.04 -12.05
CA ILE A 196 13.84 7.46 -12.35
C ILE A 196 13.81 8.99 -12.44
N PRO A 197 13.58 9.59 -13.61
CA PRO A 197 13.57 11.03 -13.77
C PRO A 197 12.59 11.74 -12.82
N GLY A 198 13.03 12.80 -12.15
CA GLY A 198 12.20 13.61 -11.26
C GLY A 198 11.88 12.99 -9.90
N SER A 199 12.51 11.88 -9.53
CA SER A 199 12.25 11.16 -8.28
C SER A 199 13.29 11.39 -7.18
N GLU A 200 14.21 12.32 -7.34
CA GLU A 200 15.33 12.58 -6.40
C GLU A 200 14.83 12.90 -4.99
N HIS A 201 13.65 13.50 -4.91
CA HIS A 201 12.97 13.90 -3.68
C HIS A 201 12.15 12.77 -3.01
N TRP A 202 12.03 11.61 -3.67
CA TRP A 202 11.26 10.50 -3.10
C TRP A 202 11.82 10.05 -1.76
N PRO A 203 10.94 9.68 -0.80
CA PRO A 203 11.35 9.23 0.51
C PRO A 203 12.05 7.86 0.45
N LYS A 204 12.75 7.50 1.52
CA LYS A 204 13.10 6.12 1.82
C LYS A 204 12.04 5.52 2.73
N PHE A 205 11.81 4.23 2.60
CA PHE A 205 10.98 3.48 3.53
C PHE A 205 11.86 2.82 4.59
N ILE A 206 11.45 2.95 5.85
CA ILE A 206 12.16 2.43 7.02
C ILE A 206 11.19 1.73 7.97
N LYS A 207 11.72 1.04 8.98
CA LYS A 207 10.93 0.33 9.98
C LYS A 207 9.85 1.21 10.59
N ASN A 208 8.68 0.61 10.82
CA ASN A 208 7.57 1.24 11.52
C ASN A 208 7.99 1.70 12.93
N ASN A 209 7.32 2.72 13.46
CA ASN A 209 7.58 3.17 14.84
C ASN A 209 7.25 2.11 15.89
N SER A 210 6.35 1.19 15.59
CA SER A 210 6.00 0.04 16.43
C SER A 210 7.11 -1.02 16.53
N ASN A 211 8.08 -0.99 15.60
CA ASN A 211 9.05 -2.06 15.36
C ASN A 211 8.40 -3.40 14.95
N GLN A 212 7.13 -3.37 14.58
CA GLN A 212 6.34 -4.53 14.20
C GLN A 212 5.70 -4.35 12.82
N PHE A 213 5.27 -5.46 12.24
CA PHE A 213 4.38 -5.46 11.09
C PHE A 213 3.02 -4.87 11.50
N GLU A 214 2.55 -3.90 10.72
CA GLU A 214 1.26 -3.26 10.95
C GLU A 214 0.29 -3.67 9.86
N ALA A 215 -0.89 -4.18 10.28
CA ALA A 215 -2.00 -4.54 9.42
C ALA A 215 -3.24 -3.81 9.89
N ARG A 216 -3.71 -2.83 9.12
CA ARG A 216 -4.91 -2.05 9.47
C ARG A 216 -5.51 -1.36 8.25
N GLN A 217 -6.78 -1.05 8.35
CA GLN A 217 -7.47 -0.21 7.38
C GLN A 217 -7.36 1.26 7.79
N VAL A 218 -7.05 2.12 6.82
CA VAL A 218 -6.94 3.57 7.00
C VAL A 218 -7.65 4.31 5.87
N LEU A 219 -8.02 5.56 6.11
CA LEU A 219 -8.50 6.47 5.06
C LEU A 219 -7.34 7.28 4.52
N VAL A 220 -7.19 7.31 3.20
CA VAL A 220 -6.26 8.18 2.50
C VAL A 220 -7.02 9.21 1.67
N LYS A 221 -6.51 10.44 1.67
CA LYS A 221 -7.01 11.52 0.83
C LYS A 221 -6.09 11.69 -0.37
N ILE A 222 -6.66 11.75 -1.56
CA ILE A 222 -5.89 11.98 -2.79
C ILE A 222 -5.67 13.49 -2.94
N PRO A 223 -4.41 13.98 -2.89
CA PRO A 223 -4.09 15.39 -3.14
C PRO A 223 -4.20 15.71 -4.65
N LYS A 224 -4.02 16.98 -5.00
CA LYS A 224 -3.79 17.35 -6.40
C LYS A 224 -2.48 16.68 -6.86
N SER A 225 -2.53 15.99 -7.99
CA SER A 225 -1.39 15.23 -8.52
C SER A 225 -1.35 15.35 -10.04
N ASN A 226 -0.14 15.34 -10.60
CA ASN A 226 0.09 15.26 -12.04
C ASN A 226 0.09 13.81 -12.55
N SER A 227 -0.04 12.82 -11.66
CA SER A 227 -0.08 11.41 -12.04
C SER A 227 -1.33 11.10 -12.86
N MET A 228 -1.14 10.46 -14.01
CA MET A 228 -2.26 9.98 -14.84
C MET A 228 -3.16 8.97 -14.10
N LEU A 229 -2.61 8.22 -13.14
CA LEU A 229 -3.35 7.23 -12.35
C LEU A 229 -4.33 7.86 -11.37
N PHE A 230 -4.10 9.14 -10.96
CA PHE A 230 -4.97 9.87 -10.05
C PHE A 230 -5.75 11.01 -10.72
N LYS A 231 -5.79 10.98 -12.07
CA LYS A 231 -6.56 11.96 -12.84
C LYS A 231 -8.02 11.99 -12.36
N ASP A 232 -8.54 13.17 -12.16
CA ASP A 232 -9.92 13.46 -11.70
C ASP A 232 -10.26 12.95 -10.28
N MET A 233 -9.32 12.33 -9.55
CA MET A 233 -9.56 11.78 -8.21
C MET A 233 -9.26 12.77 -7.07
N HIS A 234 -8.87 14.00 -7.36
CA HIS A 234 -8.52 15.02 -6.36
C HIS A 234 -9.62 15.17 -5.29
N LYS A 235 -9.19 15.30 -4.02
CA LYS A 235 -10.04 15.36 -2.81
C LYS A 235 -10.77 14.08 -2.44
N SER A 236 -10.76 13.05 -3.27
CA SER A 236 -11.36 11.77 -2.92
C SER A 236 -10.69 11.17 -1.68
N ILE A 237 -11.51 10.52 -0.86
CA ILE A 237 -11.07 9.80 0.35
C ILE A 237 -11.40 8.33 0.13
N LEU A 238 -10.37 7.49 0.21
CA LEU A 238 -10.48 6.05 -0.05
C LEU A 238 -9.99 5.25 1.15
N PRO A 239 -10.67 4.16 1.53
CA PRO A 239 -10.13 3.19 2.46
C PRO A 239 -9.05 2.36 1.76
N ILE A 240 -7.90 2.23 2.40
CA ILE A 240 -6.83 1.34 1.94
C ILE A 240 -6.36 0.45 3.09
N ILE A 241 -5.72 -0.65 2.73
CA ILE A 241 -5.10 -1.55 3.69
C ILE A 241 -3.62 -1.17 3.84
N VAL A 242 -3.21 -0.90 5.07
CA VAL A 242 -1.81 -0.87 5.49
C VAL A 242 -1.40 -2.29 5.84
N SER A 243 -0.31 -2.77 5.27
CA SER A 243 0.19 -4.14 5.47
C SER A 243 1.70 -4.15 5.23
N HIS A 244 2.49 -3.72 6.23
CA HIS A 244 3.93 -3.57 6.09
C HIS A 244 4.67 -3.52 7.44
N GLY A 245 5.94 -3.97 7.45
CA GLY A 245 6.89 -3.75 8.53
C GLY A 245 7.75 -2.49 8.37
N GLU A 246 7.93 -2.04 7.13
CA GLU A 246 8.77 -0.90 6.73
C GLU A 246 7.99 0.11 5.88
N GLY A 247 6.95 0.71 6.45
CA GLY A 247 6.13 1.71 5.75
C GLY A 247 6.31 3.15 6.24
N LYS A 248 7.14 3.37 7.26
CA LYS A 248 7.47 4.72 7.71
C LYS A 248 8.36 5.39 6.69
N ILE A 249 7.95 6.57 6.24
CA ILE A 249 8.76 7.38 5.32
C ILE A 249 9.87 8.14 6.08
N SER A 250 11.05 8.18 5.48
CA SER A 250 12.18 8.99 5.92
C SER A 250 12.60 9.90 4.76
N THR A 251 12.60 11.20 5.01
CA THR A 251 12.98 12.25 4.03
C THR A 251 14.09 13.11 4.58
N LYS A 252 14.86 13.74 3.68
CA LYS A 252 15.92 14.67 4.10
C LYS A 252 15.36 15.94 4.75
N ASN A 253 14.16 16.38 4.32
CA ASN A 253 13.48 17.57 4.85
C ASN A 253 11.98 17.55 4.50
N ASN A 254 11.19 18.45 5.12
CA ASN A 254 9.76 18.57 4.88
C ASN A 254 9.40 19.03 3.46
N SER A 255 10.30 19.75 2.76
CA SER A 255 10.06 20.17 1.37
C SER A 255 10.07 18.98 0.41
N SER A 256 10.86 17.95 0.70
CA SER A 256 10.87 16.70 -0.07
C SER A 256 9.54 15.95 0.01
N ILE A 257 8.87 15.97 1.15
CA ILE A 257 7.53 15.35 1.29
C ILE A 257 6.52 16.08 0.41
N LYS A 258 6.51 17.42 0.44
CA LYS A 258 5.58 18.22 -0.40
C LYS A 258 5.78 17.92 -1.88
N LYS A 259 7.02 17.85 -2.35
CA LYS A 259 7.36 17.54 -3.75
C LYS A 259 6.97 16.10 -4.15
N ALA A 260 7.07 15.14 -3.22
CA ALA A 260 6.70 13.74 -3.49
C ALA A 260 5.18 13.52 -3.60
N ILE A 261 4.37 14.45 -3.07
CA ILE A 261 2.91 14.39 -3.06
C ILE A 261 2.30 15.13 -4.28
N MET A 262 3.01 16.07 -4.86
CA MET A 262 2.59 16.87 -6.03
C MET A 262 2.81 16.09 -7.33
#